data_af5fbe032e2f23a4eb22f1b55d1d9b39
#
_entry.id   af5fbe032e2f23a4eb22f1b55d1d9b39
#
_cell.length_a   1.000
_cell.length_b   1.000
_cell.length_c   1.000
_cell.angle_alpha   90.00
_cell.angle_beta   90.00
_cell.angle_gamma   90.00
#
_symmetry.space_group_name_H-M   'P 1'
#
loop_
_entity.id
_entity.type
_entity.pdbx_description
1 polymer ?
#
loop_
_entity_poly.entity_id
_entity_poly.type
_entity_poly.pdbx_seq_one_letter_code
_entity_poly.pdbx_strand_id
1 'polypeptide(L)'
;MHAEQDGMSIVDRIARRLGSRHSPTTADVARNPDCSEFEVDAWQLSRFVLDRLVPVVGLHPFPLHELMLLSAATCRLRPPMIFEWGTHIGKSARAFYETLRHYNIPGEIHSVDLPDDVQHVEHPSNERGRLVRGLGRVHLHQGDGVDVSVSLWKQQGRAPGVLFLVDGDHSYESVYRELSIIVREIPDANVLLHDTFFQSPGSGYNIGPWRAIDEVTRANPGRFKRIDSGLGLPGMTLLYQA
;
A
#
# COMPACT_ATOMS: atom_id res chain seq x y z
N MET A 1 -50.71 -20.21 -25.21
CA MET A 1 -49.27 -20.38 -25.35
C MET A 1 -48.64 -19.00 -25.26
N HIS A 2 -48.24 -18.56 -24.05
CA HIS A 2 -47.53 -17.30 -23.84
C HIS A 2 -46.04 -17.62 -23.66
N ALA A 3 -45.22 -17.03 -24.52
CA ALA A 3 -43.77 -17.11 -24.42
C ALA A 3 -43.33 -16.22 -23.27
N GLU A 4 -42.73 -16.81 -22.23
CA GLU A 4 -42.01 -16.09 -21.20
C GLU A 4 -40.79 -15.42 -21.84
N GLN A 5 -40.80 -14.10 -21.86
CA GLN A 5 -39.64 -13.31 -22.25
C GLN A 5 -38.63 -13.31 -21.09
N ASP A 6 -37.49 -13.88 -21.37
CA ASP A 6 -36.31 -13.97 -20.49
C ASP A 6 -35.86 -12.56 -20.04
N GLY A 7 -36.24 -12.17 -18.84
CA GLY A 7 -36.00 -10.85 -18.22
C GLY A 7 -34.57 -10.66 -17.70
N MET A 8 -33.58 -11.14 -18.42
CA MET A 8 -32.16 -11.01 -17.99
C MET A 8 -31.66 -9.57 -18.22
N SER A 9 -31.10 -8.96 -17.18
CA SER A 9 -30.58 -7.59 -17.22
C SER A 9 -29.43 -7.45 -18.22
N ILE A 10 -29.18 -6.22 -18.71
CA ILE A 10 -28.05 -5.91 -19.60
C ILE A 10 -26.72 -6.27 -18.90
N VAL A 11 -26.65 -6.12 -17.60
CA VAL A 11 -25.47 -6.48 -16.77
C VAL A 11 -25.23 -7.99 -16.82
N ASP A 12 -26.27 -8.81 -16.72
CA ASP A 12 -26.16 -10.28 -16.80
C ASP A 12 -25.77 -10.77 -18.20
N ARG A 13 -26.20 -10.07 -19.24
CA ARG A 13 -25.80 -10.37 -20.64
C ARG A 13 -24.35 -10.00 -20.91
N ILE A 14 -23.86 -8.90 -20.34
CA ILE A 14 -22.45 -8.50 -20.41
C ILE A 14 -21.58 -9.50 -19.63
N ALA A 15 -22.00 -9.89 -18.42
CA ALA A 15 -21.29 -10.87 -17.61
C ALA A 15 -21.18 -12.25 -18.29
N ARG A 16 -22.22 -12.70 -18.99
CA ARG A 16 -22.17 -13.95 -19.78
C ARG A 16 -21.33 -13.84 -21.05
N ARG A 17 -21.26 -12.68 -21.72
CA ARG A 17 -20.38 -12.47 -22.89
C ARG A 17 -18.90 -12.38 -22.54
N LEU A 18 -18.57 -11.97 -21.33
CA LEU A 18 -17.19 -11.96 -20.83
C LEU A 18 -16.66 -13.36 -20.45
N GLY A 19 -17.43 -14.39 -20.77
CA GLY A 19 -17.01 -15.78 -20.80
C GLY A 19 -16.74 -16.37 -19.42
N SER A 20 -17.27 -17.57 -19.18
CA SER A 20 -16.83 -18.51 -18.17
C SER A 20 -15.38 -18.96 -18.42
N ARG A 21 -14.46 -18.03 -18.39
CA ARG A 21 -13.06 -18.32 -18.17
C ARG A 21 -12.97 -18.64 -16.69
N HIS A 22 -12.39 -19.75 -16.35
CA HIS A 22 -12.03 -20.22 -15.02
C HIS A 22 -11.87 -19.02 -14.09
N SER A 23 -12.61 -18.99 -12.98
CA SER A 23 -12.31 -18.00 -11.94
C SER A 23 -10.83 -18.09 -11.69
N PRO A 24 -10.02 -17.09 -12.08
CA PRO A 24 -8.60 -17.16 -11.87
C PRO A 24 -8.40 -17.43 -10.39
N THR A 25 -7.55 -18.36 -10.06
CA THR A 25 -7.15 -18.58 -8.67
C THR A 25 -6.71 -17.21 -8.16
N THR A 26 -7.05 -16.86 -6.94
CA THR A 26 -6.72 -15.56 -6.32
C THR A 26 -5.24 -15.16 -6.45
N ALA A 27 -4.38 -16.10 -6.82
CA ALA A 27 -2.96 -15.90 -7.09
C ALA A 27 -2.66 -15.14 -8.40
N ASP A 28 -3.59 -15.13 -9.39
CA ASP A 28 -3.32 -14.65 -10.75
C ASP A 28 -3.68 -13.18 -10.98
N VAL A 29 -4.33 -12.52 -10.01
CA VAL A 29 -4.81 -11.12 -10.14
C VAL A 29 -3.69 -10.12 -10.42
N ALA A 30 -2.50 -10.43 -10.00
CA ALA A 30 -1.42 -9.46 -9.95
C ALA A 30 -0.36 -9.65 -11.03
N ARG A 31 -0.54 -10.54 -12.00
CA ARG A 31 0.61 -10.98 -12.73
C ARG A 31 0.30 -11.41 -14.15
N ASN A 32 0.77 -10.64 -15.10
CA ASN A 32 1.03 -11.13 -16.43
C ASN A 32 2.52 -11.50 -16.51
N PRO A 33 2.89 -12.80 -16.61
CA PRO A 33 4.29 -13.21 -16.65
C PRO A 33 5.01 -12.73 -17.91
N ASP A 34 4.27 -12.43 -18.98
CA ASP A 34 4.81 -11.96 -20.25
C ASP A 34 4.93 -10.41 -20.32
N CYS A 35 4.51 -9.71 -19.27
CA CYS A 35 4.56 -8.25 -19.18
C CYS A 35 5.69 -7.80 -18.24
N SER A 36 6.60 -6.99 -18.77
CA SER A 36 7.67 -6.38 -17.98
C SER A 36 7.23 -5.16 -17.17
N GLU A 37 6.03 -4.62 -17.47
CA GLU A 37 5.49 -3.45 -16.82
C GLU A 37 4.71 -3.82 -15.54
N PHE A 38 4.41 -2.80 -14.74
CA PHE A 38 3.56 -2.97 -13.56
C PHE A 38 2.11 -3.17 -14.01
N GLU A 39 1.64 -4.40 -13.97
CA GLU A 39 0.29 -4.78 -14.39
C GLU A 39 -0.42 -5.58 -13.31
N VAL A 40 -1.70 -5.26 -13.12
CA VAL A 40 -2.63 -6.02 -12.28
C VAL A 40 -3.96 -6.17 -13.01
N ASP A 41 -4.74 -7.20 -12.69
CA ASP A 41 -6.14 -7.26 -13.12
C ASP A 41 -6.97 -6.21 -12.37
N ALA A 42 -7.05 -5.02 -12.97
CA ALA A 42 -7.74 -3.87 -12.39
C ALA A 42 -9.24 -4.14 -12.12
N TRP A 43 -9.90 -5.03 -12.89
CA TRP A 43 -11.31 -5.38 -12.68
C TRP A 43 -11.50 -6.18 -11.39
N GLN A 44 -10.68 -7.20 -11.18
CA GLN A 44 -10.74 -8.01 -9.95
C GLN A 44 -10.32 -7.19 -8.74
N LEU A 45 -9.26 -6.38 -8.88
CA LEU A 45 -8.79 -5.52 -7.81
C LEU A 45 -9.83 -4.48 -7.40
N SER A 46 -10.51 -3.84 -8.37
CA SER A 46 -11.59 -2.89 -8.10
C SER A 46 -12.73 -3.53 -7.30
N ARG A 47 -13.16 -4.75 -7.68
CA ARG A 47 -14.18 -5.48 -6.92
C ARG A 47 -13.71 -5.76 -5.50
N PHE A 48 -12.49 -6.25 -5.32
CA PHE A 48 -11.95 -6.50 -3.99
C PHE A 48 -11.94 -5.23 -3.14
N VAL A 49 -11.43 -4.13 -3.67
CA VAL A 49 -11.35 -2.88 -2.93
C VAL A 49 -12.75 -2.37 -2.56
N LEU A 50 -13.69 -2.35 -3.50
CA LEU A 50 -15.05 -1.86 -3.24
C LEU A 50 -15.85 -2.78 -2.31
N ASP A 51 -15.82 -4.10 -2.57
CA ASP A 51 -16.72 -5.05 -1.91
C ASP A 51 -16.17 -5.56 -0.57
N ARG A 52 -14.84 -5.54 -0.40
CA ARG A 52 -14.17 -6.15 0.76
C ARG A 52 -13.34 -5.18 1.57
N LEU A 53 -12.58 -4.29 0.93
CA LEU A 53 -11.64 -3.43 1.63
C LEU A 53 -12.31 -2.18 2.19
N VAL A 54 -13.01 -1.41 1.36
CA VAL A 54 -13.69 -0.17 1.77
C VAL A 54 -14.66 -0.38 2.94
N PRO A 55 -15.48 -1.44 3.01
CA PRO A 55 -16.34 -1.68 4.18
C PRO A 55 -15.60 -1.86 5.50
N VAL A 56 -14.32 -2.24 5.45
CA VAL A 56 -13.49 -2.53 6.64
C VAL A 56 -12.66 -1.32 7.07
N VAL A 57 -12.02 -0.62 6.12
CA VAL A 57 -11.08 0.47 6.44
C VAL A 57 -11.64 1.87 6.17
N GLY A 58 -12.73 1.98 5.38
CA GLY A 58 -13.28 3.25 4.90
C GLY A 58 -12.44 3.88 3.79
N LEU A 59 -12.76 5.14 3.48
CA LEU A 59 -12.08 5.93 2.42
C LEU A 59 -11.22 7.07 2.98
N HIS A 60 -11.04 7.14 4.28
CA HIS A 60 -10.17 8.12 4.93
C HIS A 60 -9.19 7.39 5.86
N PRO A 61 -7.88 7.71 5.85
CA PRO A 61 -7.22 8.77 5.07
C PRO A 61 -6.97 8.42 3.60
N PHE A 62 -7.11 7.16 3.19
CA PHE A 62 -6.81 6.68 1.83
C PHE A 62 -8.04 6.74 0.92
N PRO A 63 -8.10 7.68 -0.04
CA PRO A 63 -9.11 7.66 -1.10
C PRO A 63 -9.06 6.38 -1.93
N LEU A 64 -10.12 6.11 -2.70
CA LEU A 64 -10.26 4.86 -3.46
C LEU A 64 -9.06 4.54 -4.35
N HIS A 65 -8.51 5.53 -5.05
CA HIS A 65 -7.36 5.34 -5.94
C HIS A 65 -6.06 4.99 -5.20
N GLU A 66 -5.93 5.42 -3.95
CA GLU A 66 -4.79 5.07 -3.09
C GLU A 66 -4.93 3.66 -2.50
N LEU A 67 -6.14 3.29 -2.06
CA LEU A 67 -6.43 1.89 -1.69
C LEU A 67 -6.20 0.94 -2.86
N MET A 68 -6.53 1.38 -4.10
CA MET A 68 -6.22 0.63 -5.32
C MET A 68 -4.71 0.47 -5.51
N LEU A 69 -3.92 1.55 -5.37
CA LEU A 69 -2.47 1.49 -5.53
C LEU A 69 -1.81 0.63 -4.44
N LEU A 70 -2.21 0.78 -3.18
CA LEU A 70 -1.73 -0.02 -2.06
C LEU A 70 -1.99 -1.53 -2.30
N SER A 71 -3.22 -1.86 -2.69
CA SER A 71 -3.59 -3.25 -2.97
C SER A 71 -2.87 -3.78 -4.22
N ALA A 72 -2.75 -2.96 -5.27
CA ALA A 72 -2.01 -3.31 -6.49
C ALA A 72 -0.54 -3.59 -6.20
N ALA A 73 0.12 -2.74 -5.41
CA ALA A 73 1.50 -2.93 -4.99
C ALA A 73 1.68 -4.24 -4.21
N THR A 74 0.81 -4.49 -3.25
CA THR A 74 0.82 -5.73 -2.46
C THR A 74 0.67 -6.97 -3.36
N CYS A 75 -0.30 -6.94 -4.26
CA CYS A 75 -0.55 -8.05 -5.18
C CYS A 75 0.62 -8.26 -6.15
N ARG A 76 1.11 -7.21 -6.81
CA ARG A 76 2.13 -7.30 -7.87
C ARG A 76 3.50 -7.67 -7.32
N LEU A 77 3.88 -7.10 -6.17
CA LEU A 77 5.19 -7.30 -5.58
C LEU A 77 5.25 -8.53 -4.66
N ARG A 78 4.11 -8.98 -4.12
CA ARG A 78 4.00 -10.15 -3.22
C ARG A 78 5.05 -10.13 -2.11
N PRO A 79 5.16 -9.03 -1.35
CA PRO A 79 6.26 -8.84 -0.41
C PRO A 79 6.21 -9.88 0.71
N PRO A 80 7.35 -10.49 1.08
CA PRO A 80 7.42 -11.38 2.23
C PRO A 80 7.23 -10.64 3.55
N MET A 81 7.59 -9.36 3.56
CA MET A 81 7.44 -8.47 4.70
C MET A 81 6.96 -7.10 4.23
N ILE A 82 6.03 -6.54 4.97
CA ILE A 82 5.55 -5.16 4.81
C ILE A 82 5.90 -4.43 6.09
N PHE A 83 6.58 -3.30 5.96
CA PHE A 83 6.83 -2.36 7.05
C PHE A 83 6.01 -1.11 6.83
N GLU A 84 5.31 -0.65 7.84
CA GLU A 84 4.61 0.64 7.79
C GLU A 84 4.94 1.47 9.02
N TRP A 85 4.92 2.77 8.85
CA TRP A 85 5.14 3.74 9.93
C TRP A 85 3.92 4.64 10.07
N GLY A 86 3.52 4.89 11.33
CA GLY A 86 2.27 5.56 11.63
C GLY A 86 1.11 4.56 11.73
N THR A 87 1.17 3.67 12.72
CA THR A 87 0.12 2.67 12.95
C THR A 87 -1.26 3.32 13.14
N HIS A 88 -1.33 4.42 13.90
CA HIS A 88 -2.60 5.06 14.27
C HIS A 88 -3.62 4.00 14.72
N ILE A 89 -4.85 3.98 14.22
CA ILE A 89 -5.82 2.90 14.54
C ILE A 89 -5.61 1.61 13.71
N GLY A 90 -4.64 1.57 12.79
CA GLY A 90 -4.26 0.40 11.99
C GLY A 90 -5.02 0.24 10.68
N LYS A 91 -5.39 1.33 9.99
CA LYS A 91 -6.14 1.23 8.72
C LYS A 91 -5.28 0.69 7.58
N SER A 92 -4.08 1.20 7.40
CA SER A 92 -3.11 0.74 6.40
C SER A 92 -2.71 -0.71 6.63
N ALA A 93 -2.30 -1.05 7.86
CA ALA A 93 -2.00 -2.43 8.24
C ALA A 93 -3.18 -3.37 7.99
N ARG A 94 -4.40 -2.92 8.26
CA ARG A 94 -5.62 -3.69 7.97
C ARG A 94 -5.84 -3.85 6.46
N ALA A 95 -5.58 -2.81 5.67
CA ALA A 95 -5.69 -2.89 4.22
C ALA A 95 -4.69 -3.89 3.63
N PHE A 96 -3.44 -3.87 4.08
CA PHE A 96 -2.45 -4.87 3.72
C PHE A 96 -2.88 -6.28 4.14
N TYR A 97 -3.32 -6.46 5.39
CA TYR A 97 -3.76 -7.75 5.90
C TYR A 97 -4.90 -8.34 5.08
N GLU A 98 -5.94 -7.56 4.76
CA GLU A 98 -7.07 -8.04 3.96
C GLU A 98 -6.63 -8.38 2.53
N THR A 99 -5.71 -7.60 1.96
CA THR A 99 -5.16 -7.88 0.63
C THR A 99 -4.34 -9.18 0.63
N LEU A 100 -3.39 -9.33 1.56
CA LEU A 100 -2.59 -10.56 1.70
C LEU A 100 -3.48 -11.80 1.90
N ARG A 101 -4.50 -11.67 2.77
CA ARG A 101 -5.43 -12.75 3.06
C ARG A 101 -6.27 -13.12 1.85
N HIS A 102 -6.86 -12.13 1.18
CA HIS A 102 -7.77 -12.36 0.05
C HIS A 102 -7.07 -13.04 -1.13
N TYR A 103 -5.85 -12.60 -1.44
CA TYR A 103 -5.07 -13.12 -2.56
C TYR A 103 -4.09 -14.23 -2.16
N ASN A 104 -4.21 -14.76 -0.95
CA ASN A 104 -3.35 -15.83 -0.43
C ASN A 104 -1.86 -15.55 -0.64
N ILE A 105 -1.43 -14.34 -0.29
CA ILE A 105 -0.03 -13.93 -0.35
C ILE A 105 0.60 -14.21 1.02
N PRO A 106 1.69 -15.00 1.10
CA PRO A 106 2.38 -15.29 2.36
C PRO A 106 3.29 -14.09 2.73
N GLY A 107 2.76 -13.14 3.49
CA GLY A 107 3.50 -11.97 3.95
C GLY A 107 3.18 -11.63 5.39
N GLU A 108 4.14 -11.04 6.09
CA GLU A 108 4.01 -10.51 7.46
C GLU A 108 3.99 -8.99 7.41
N ILE A 109 3.25 -8.37 8.34
CA ILE A 109 3.11 -6.91 8.44
C ILE A 109 3.70 -6.47 9.76
N HIS A 110 4.66 -5.56 9.71
CA HIS A 110 5.29 -4.92 10.86
C HIS A 110 4.90 -3.45 10.87
N SER A 111 4.01 -3.09 11.78
CA SER A 111 3.51 -1.72 11.93
C SER A 111 4.23 -1.05 13.09
N VAL A 112 4.92 0.04 12.83
CA VAL A 112 5.74 0.77 13.80
C VAL A 112 5.11 2.12 14.08
N ASP A 113 5.02 2.47 15.35
CA ASP A 113 4.52 3.76 15.79
C ASP A 113 5.40 4.32 16.91
N LEU A 114 5.21 5.59 17.21
CA LEU A 114 5.90 6.24 18.32
C LEU A 114 5.64 5.50 19.64
N PRO A 115 6.60 5.53 20.58
CA PRO A 115 6.38 5.04 21.93
C PRO A 115 5.18 5.69 22.61
N ASP A 116 4.53 4.96 23.53
CA ASP A 116 3.32 5.42 24.22
C ASP A 116 3.54 6.67 25.09
N ASP A 117 4.77 6.93 25.50
CA ASP A 117 5.17 8.10 26.30
C ASP A 117 5.46 9.35 25.45
N VAL A 118 5.50 9.20 24.11
CA VAL A 118 5.64 10.33 23.19
C VAL A 118 4.26 10.91 22.89
N GLN A 119 4.07 12.17 23.26
CA GLN A 119 2.84 12.89 22.92
C GLN A 119 2.92 13.43 21.48
N HIS A 120 1.94 13.05 20.67
CA HIS A 120 1.77 13.57 19.31
C HIS A 120 0.30 13.86 19.07
N VAL A 121 -0.02 14.94 18.34
CA VAL A 121 -1.39 15.40 18.12
C VAL A 121 -2.28 14.34 17.47
N GLU A 122 -1.69 13.55 16.56
CA GLU A 122 -2.39 12.49 15.82
C GLU A 122 -2.28 11.11 16.47
N HIS A 123 -1.65 11.03 17.63
CA HIS A 123 -1.42 9.75 18.30
C HIS A 123 -2.69 9.26 19.01
N PRO A 124 -3.31 8.16 18.59
CA PRO A 124 -4.62 7.73 19.12
C PRO A 124 -4.52 7.05 20.48
N SER A 125 -3.39 7.14 21.19
CA SER A 125 -3.16 6.56 22.51
C SER A 125 -3.75 5.15 22.70
N ASN A 126 -4.91 5.01 23.34
CA ASN A 126 -5.54 3.72 23.65
C ASN A 126 -6.09 2.95 22.44
N GLU A 127 -6.26 3.60 21.30
CA GLU A 127 -6.82 2.97 20.09
C GLU A 127 -5.76 2.51 19.08
N ARG A 128 -4.47 2.71 19.38
CA ARG A 128 -3.39 2.30 18.49
C ARG A 128 -3.56 0.84 18.03
N GLY A 129 -3.58 0.64 16.72
CA GLY A 129 -3.70 -0.68 16.11
C GLY A 129 -5.03 -1.39 16.38
N ARG A 130 -6.08 -0.68 16.81
CA ARG A 130 -7.39 -1.28 17.15
C ARG A 130 -7.93 -2.21 16.07
N LEU A 131 -7.74 -1.86 14.79
CA LEU A 131 -8.26 -2.63 13.65
C LEU A 131 -7.45 -3.90 13.35
N VAL A 132 -6.29 -4.05 13.97
CA VAL A 132 -5.34 -5.14 13.65
C VAL A 132 -4.87 -5.93 14.87
N ARG A 133 -5.23 -5.53 16.08
CA ARG A 133 -4.89 -6.29 17.30
C ARG A 133 -5.44 -7.72 17.20
N GLY A 134 -4.55 -8.69 17.45
CA GLY A 134 -4.90 -10.13 17.43
C GLY A 134 -4.95 -10.75 16.05
N LEU A 135 -4.61 -10.02 14.98
CA LEU A 135 -4.43 -10.61 13.66
C LEU A 135 -3.06 -11.28 13.57
N GLY A 136 -3.04 -12.58 13.27
CA GLY A 136 -1.84 -13.43 13.40
C GLY A 136 -0.66 -13.08 12.48
N ARG A 137 -0.83 -12.14 11.52
CA ARG A 137 0.23 -11.70 10.60
C ARG A 137 0.59 -10.22 10.78
N VAL A 138 0.07 -9.59 11.83
CA VAL A 138 0.32 -8.17 12.10
C VAL A 138 1.03 -8.03 13.43
N HIS A 139 2.22 -7.47 13.38
CA HIS A 139 3.11 -7.24 14.52
C HIS A 139 3.21 -5.74 14.79
N LEU A 140 2.81 -5.33 15.98
CA LEU A 140 2.86 -3.92 16.40
C LEU A 140 4.17 -3.67 17.15
N HIS A 141 4.88 -2.64 16.74
CA HIS A 141 6.16 -2.22 17.32
C HIS A 141 6.11 -0.76 17.74
N GLN A 142 7.03 -0.37 18.63
CA GLN A 142 7.22 1.01 19.04
C GLN A 142 8.66 1.44 18.81
N GLY A 143 8.86 2.67 18.36
CA GLY A 143 10.18 3.24 18.14
C GLY A 143 10.26 4.07 16.87
N ASP A 144 11.48 4.37 16.44
CA ASP A 144 11.74 4.99 15.15
C ASP A 144 11.43 4.00 14.02
N GLY A 145 10.60 4.43 13.07
CA GLY A 145 10.06 3.56 12.01
C GLY A 145 11.16 2.89 11.20
N VAL A 146 12.13 3.67 10.71
CA VAL A 146 13.17 3.12 9.85
C VAL A 146 14.18 2.27 10.62
N ASP A 147 14.55 2.66 11.84
CA ASP A 147 15.54 1.93 12.65
C ASP A 147 14.99 0.56 13.08
N VAL A 148 13.74 0.53 13.54
CA VAL A 148 13.04 -0.72 13.90
C VAL A 148 12.92 -1.63 12.70
N SER A 149 12.46 -1.10 11.56
CA SER A 149 12.22 -1.89 10.34
C SER A 149 13.51 -2.48 9.77
N VAL A 150 14.58 -1.70 9.66
CA VAL A 150 15.89 -2.18 9.18
C VAL A 150 16.47 -3.24 10.13
N SER A 151 16.31 -3.04 11.44
CA SER A 151 16.74 -4.02 12.43
C SER A 151 15.99 -5.35 12.29
N LEU A 152 14.68 -5.32 12.21
CA LEU A 152 13.84 -6.50 12.00
C LEU A 152 14.17 -7.22 10.68
N TRP A 153 14.32 -6.48 9.59
CA TRP A 153 14.71 -7.06 8.31
C TRP A 153 16.05 -7.79 8.37
N LYS A 154 17.05 -7.19 9.06
CA LYS A 154 18.36 -7.83 9.28
C LYS A 154 18.24 -9.10 10.12
N GLN A 155 17.44 -9.08 11.19
CA GLN A 155 17.21 -10.21 12.09
C GLN A 155 16.47 -11.37 11.40
N GLN A 156 15.58 -11.07 10.47
CA GLN A 156 14.80 -12.07 9.74
C GLN A 156 15.47 -12.56 8.43
N GLY A 157 16.78 -12.41 8.33
CA GLY A 157 17.56 -12.99 7.23
C GLY A 157 17.60 -12.18 5.95
N ARG A 158 17.22 -10.88 6.00
CA ARG A 158 17.31 -9.94 4.86
C ARG A 158 16.50 -10.40 3.65
N ALA A 159 15.24 -10.76 3.87
CA ALA A 159 14.35 -11.20 2.81
C ALA A 159 14.29 -10.15 1.66
N PRO A 160 14.42 -10.55 0.39
CA PRO A 160 14.35 -9.63 -0.73
C PRO A 160 12.93 -9.16 -1.03
N GLY A 161 12.79 -8.03 -1.72
CA GLY A 161 11.52 -7.55 -2.25
C GLY A 161 10.54 -7.08 -1.17
N VAL A 162 11.02 -6.58 -0.04
CA VAL A 162 10.17 -6.02 1.01
C VAL A 162 9.47 -4.75 0.54
N LEU A 163 8.30 -4.47 1.13
CA LEU A 163 7.52 -3.27 0.85
C LEU A 163 7.46 -2.40 2.10
N PHE A 164 7.75 -1.12 1.92
CA PHE A 164 7.55 -0.09 2.95
C PHE A 164 6.32 0.75 2.65
N LEU A 165 5.61 1.20 3.70
CA LEU A 165 4.69 2.34 3.63
C LEU A 165 5.23 3.41 4.57
N VAL A 166 5.66 4.53 4.00
CA VAL A 166 6.12 5.73 4.71
C VAL A 166 4.93 6.67 4.88
N ASP A 167 4.35 6.69 6.07
CA ASP A 167 3.12 7.42 6.41
C ASP A 167 3.17 7.93 7.87
N GLY A 168 4.34 8.32 8.32
CA GLY A 168 4.58 8.81 9.68
C GLY A 168 4.65 10.34 9.74
N ASP A 169 5.86 10.89 9.82
CA ASP A 169 6.10 12.33 9.75
C ASP A 169 6.24 12.77 8.29
N HIS A 170 5.39 13.72 7.87
CA HIS A 170 5.32 14.23 6.50
C HIS A 170 6.27 15.43 6.25
N SER A 171 7.23 15.70 7.15
CA SER A 171 8.27 16.71 6.91
C SER A 171 9.23 16.22 5.82
N TYR A 172 9.79 17.19 5.05
CA TYR A 172 10.81 16.86 4.05
C TYR A 172 12.00 16.13 4.69
N GLU A 173 12.47 16.61 5.84
CA GLU A 173 13.64 16.08 6.54
C GLU A 173 13.45 14.63 6.97
N SER A 174 12.28 14.30 7.51
CA SER A 174 11.96 12.95 7.95
C SER A 174 11.87 11.99 6.76
N VAL A 175 11.06 12.31 5.76
CA VAL A 175 10.87 11.46 4.59
C VAL A 175 12.18 11.28 3.81
N TYR A 176 12.99 12.35 3.68
CA TYR A 176 14.30 12.27 3.02
C TYR A 176 15.26 11.34 3.76
N ARG A 177 15.34 11.48 5.10
CA ARG A 177 16.16 10.60 5.97
C ARG A 177 15.73 9.14 5.81
N GLU A 178 14.45 8.88 5.93
CA GLU A 178 13.86 7.53 5.88
C GLU A 178 14.10 6.86 4.52
N LEU A 179 13.78 7.53 3.42
CA LEU A 179 14.06 7.03 2.07
C LEU A 179 15.55 6.81 1.85
N SER A 180 16.41 7.74 2.28
CA SER A 180 17.86 7.60 2.11
C SER A 180 18.42 6.38 2.85
N ILE A 181 17.90 6.09 4.04
CA ILE A 181 18.28 4.90 4.82
C ILE A 181 17.79 3.63 4.11
N ILE A 182 16.51 3.56 3.70
CA ILE A 182 15.96 2.41 2.96
C ILE A 182 16.82 2.14 1.72
N VAL A 183 17.07 3.17 0.92
CA VAL A 183 17.85 3.08 -0.32
C VAL A 183 19.26 2.55 -0.06
N ARG A 184 19.91 2.97 1.01
CA ARG A 184 21.26 2.54 1.38
C ARG A 184 21.31 1.12 1.94
N GLU A 185 20.40 0.79 2.87
CA GLU A 185 20.46 -0.44 3.64
C GLU A 185 19.78 -1.62 2.93
N ILE A 186 18.73 -1.37 2.14
CA ILE A 186 17.88 -2.41 1.53
C ILE A 186 17.77 -2.15 0.02
N PRO A 187 18.73 -2.66 -0.77
CA PRO A 187 18.86 -2.32 -2.19
C PRO A 187 17.65 -2.68 -3.07
N ASP A 188 16.89 -3.68 -2.69
CA ASP A 188 15.73 -4.21 -3.40
C ASP A 188 14.38 -3.87 -2.75
N ALA A 189 14.37 -2.90 -1.85
CA ALA A 189 13.14 -2.41 -1.24
C ALA A 189 12.23 -1.74 -2.26
N ASN A 190 10.92 -1.93 -2.06
CA ASN A 190 9.87 -1.16 -2.71
C ASN A 190 9.24 -0.24 -1.67
N VAL A 191 8.82 0.95 -2.07
CA VAL A 191 8.35 1.96 -1.11
C VAL A 191 7.06 2.61 -1.60
N LEU A 192 6.00 2.51 -0.81
CA LEU A 192 4.82 3.37 -0.90
C LEU A 192 5.04 4.58 0.01
N LEU A 193 4.69 5.75 -0.46
CA LEU A 193 4.74 6.99 0.32
C LEU A 193 3.39 7.68 0.22
N HIS A 194 2.90 8.17 1.35
CA HIS A 194 1.65 8.92 1.45
C HIS A 194 1.90 10.44 1.46
N ASP A 195 0.84 11.25 1.32
CA ASP A 195 0.89 12.72 1.25
C ASP A 195 1.82 13.27 0.15
N THR A 196 1.85 12.60 -0.99
CA THR A 196 2.80 12.88 -2.07
C THR A 196 2.25 13.76 -3.18
N PHE A 197 1.01 14.29 -3.03
CA PHE A 197 0.41 15.15 -4.04
C PHE A 197 1.15 16.49 -4.14
N PHE A 198 1.64 16.82 -5.34
CA PHE A 198 2.31 18.10 -5.57
C PHE A 198 1.30 19.23 -5.74
N GLN A 199 1.50 20.30 -5.00
CA GLN A 199 0.82 21.56 -5.23
C GLN A 199 1.83 22.71 -5.42
N SER A 200 1.40 23.75 -6.10
CA SER A 200 2.23 24.95 -6.26
C SER A 200 2.52 25.62 -4.90
N PRO A 201 3.64 26.32 -4.76
CA PRO A 201 4.02 26.96 -3.49
C PRO A 201 2.95 27.90 -2.90
N GLY A 202 2.10 28.48 -3.74
CA GLY A 202 1.03 29.38 -3.28
C GLY A 202 -0.16 28.68 -2.60
N SER A 203 -0.25 27.36 -2.64
CA SER A 203 -1.35 26.59 -2.03
C SER A 203 -1.25 26.50 -0.51
N GLY A 204 -0.06 26.65 0.05
CA GLY A 204 0.22 26.41 1.48
C GLY A 204 0.24 24.92 1.88
N TYR A 205 0.06 23.98 0.94
CA TYR A 205 0.13 22.55 1.20
C TYR A 205 1.58 22.10 1.42
N ASN A 206 1.76 21.14 2.33
CA ASN A 206 3.07 20.55 2.59
C ASN A 206 3.49 19.62 1.44
N ILE A 207 4.48 20.03 0.65
CA ILE A 207 5.07 19.25 -0.44
C ILE A 207 6.37 18.55 -0.01
N GLY A 208 6.63 18.46 1.29
CA GLY A 208 7.84 17.83 1.84
C GLY A 208 8.08 16.41 1.32
N PRO A 209 7.10 15.49 1.41
CA PRO A 209 7.24 14.14 0.89
C PRO A 209 7.56 14.09 -0.60
N TRP A 210 6.85 14.87 -1.41
CA TRP A 210 7.11 14.94 -2.85
C TRP A 210 8.54 15.39 -3.17
N ARG A 211 9.04 16.43 -2.46
CA ARG A 211 10.41 16.94 -2.63
C ARG A 211 11.46 15.90 -2.24
N ALA A 212 11.25 15.19 -1.14
CA ALA A 212 12.14 14.13 -0.68
C ALA A 212 12.24 13.00 -1.72
N ILE A 213 11.09 12.56 -2.27
CA ILE A 213 11.03 11.56 -3.34
C ILE A 213 11.82 12.03 -4.57
N ASP A 214 11.57 13.25 -5.03
CA ASP A 214 12.20 13.80 -6.23
C ASP A 214 13.74 13.86 -6.07
N GLU A 215 14.23 14.28 -4.92
CA GLU A 215 15.66 14.36 -4.64
C GLU A 215 16.32 12.98 -4.53
N VAL A 216 15.72 12.05 -3.78
CA VAL A 216 16.26 10.71 -3.63
C VAL A 216 16.25 9.94 -4.96
N THR A 217 15.22 10.09 -5.78
CA THR A 217 15.15 9.42 -7.07
C THR A 217 16.15 10.00 -8.06
N ARG A 218 16.38 11.33 -8.07
CA ARG A 218 17.44 11.96 -8.87
C ARG A 218 18.84 11.53 -8.45
N ALA A 219 19.07 11.35 -7.15
CA ALA A 219 20.36 10.88 -6.62
C ALA A 219 20.62 9.39 -6.94
N ASN A 220 19.58 8.64 -7.31
CA ASN A 220 19.65 7.20 -7.60
C ASN A 220 19.02 6.86 -8.95
N PRO A 221 19.59 7.37 -10.08
CA PRO A 221 18.98 7.23 -11.40
C PRO A 221 18.88 5.78 -11.83
N GLY A 222 17.71 5.41 -12.37
CA GLY A 222 17.44 4.06 -12.88
C GLY A 222 17.18 2.99 -11.83
N ARG A 223 17.21 3.35 -10.53
CA ARG A 223 16.96 2.41 -9.46
C ARG A 223 15.49 2.06 -9.29
N PHE A 224 14.62 3.03 -9.46
CA PHE A 224 13.19 2.86 -9.26
C PHE A 224 12.39 3.21 -10.52
N LYS A 225 11.35 2.43 -10.77
CA LYS A 225 10.19 2.89 -11.51
C LYS A 225 9.23 3.57 -10.54
N ARG A 226 8.42 4.52 -11.03
CA ARG A 226 7.52 5.33 -10.20
C ARG A 226 6.09 5.27 -10.73
N ILE A 227 5.14 5.12 -9.82
CA ILE A 227 3.70 5.26 -10.09
C ILE A 227 3.13 6.24 -9.08
N ASP A 228 2.48 7.30 -9.57
CA ASP A 228 1.80 8.29 -8.73
C ASP A 228 0.28 8.11 -8.84
N SER A 229 -0.38 8.03 -7.70
CA SER A 229 -1.83 8.08 -7.58
C SER A 229 -2.23 9.53 -7.26
N GLY A 230 -2.15 10.39 -8.27
CA GLY A 230 -2.19 11.84 -8.13
C GLY A 230 -3.48 12.50 -8.63
N LEU A 231 -4.67 11.99 -8.28
CA LEU A 231 -5.95 12.65 -8.65
C LEU A 231 -6.29 13.83 -7.74
N GLY A 232 -5.60 14.01 -6.65
CA GLY A 232 -5.82 15.05 -5.64
C GLY A 232 -5.13 14.69 -4.33
N LEU A 233 -5.44 15.45 -3.26
CA LEU A 233 -4.94 15.19 -1.93
C LEU A 233 -5.54 13.88 -1.36
N PRO A 234 -4.77 13.16 -0.54
CA PRO A 234 -3.39 13.43 -0.11
C PRO A 234 -2.31 12.98 -1.12
N GLY A 235 -2.62 12.03 -2.01
CA GLY A 235 -1.69 11.46 -2.98
C GLY A 235 -0.81 10.34 -2.41
N MET A 236 -0.56 9.33 -3.27
CA MET A 236 0.31 8.20 -2.93
C MET A 236 1.27 7.92 -4.08
N THR A 237 2.52 7.67 -3.76
CA THR A 237 3.58 7.31 -4.72
C THR A 237 4.12 5.93 -4.41
N LEU A 238 4.24 5.08 -5.43
CA LEU A 238 4.96 3.82 -5.38
C LEU A 238 6.31 3.96 -6.10
N LEU A 239 7.39 3.68 -5.38
CA LEU A 239 8.72 3.46 -5.92
C LEU A 239 8.99 1.95 -5.89
N TYR A 240 9.21 1.33 -7.05
CA TYR A 240 9.42 -0.12 -7.12
C TYR A 240 10.61 -0.49 -8.01
N GLN A 241 11.18 -1.65 -7.76
CA GLN A 241 12.26 -2.19 -8.56
C GLN A 241 11.74 -2.69 -9.92
N ALA A 242 12.53 -2.50 -10.97
CA ALA A 242 12.19 -2.91 -12.32
C ALA A 242 12.27 -4.43 -12.53
#